data_8ccd6cafbd5c593ec3125b517f652f55
#
_entry.id   8ccd6cafbd5c593ec3125b517f652f55
#
_cell.length_a   1.000
_cell.length_b   1.000
_cell.length_c   1.000
_cell.angle_alpha   90.00
_cell.angle_beta   90.00
_cell.angle_gamma   90.00
#
_symmetry.space_group_name_H-M   'P 1'
#
loop_
_entity.id
_entity.type
_entity.pdbx_description
1 polymer ?
#
loop_
_entity_poly.entity_id
_entity_poly.type
_entity_poly.pdbx_seq_one_letter_code
_entity_poly.pdbx_strand_id
1 'polypeptide(L)'
;MDNQMTGRVRKAPENFVKGDAVAQVFAEAKAGRRNFIRGAFAAAAAGVTATTALAQNAQNVGEGDPNILELPAHSKGLGQPVANEGYGKPSKFEANVQRRPSPGLTQTRQASVSFAPLQSLFGIITPSGLHFERHHQGWWDIDPFKHRLMINGMVKNSKVFTMDEIMRLPSVSRFHFIECGANTGMEWGNVAVPTVQYTHGMISCSEFTGVPLITLLEMAGADLKNGKFVLAEGADGSSMTRTIPMELITSGEVIVAYGQNGEMLRPEQGYPLRLVVPGVQGVSWVKYLRRIEVGDQPYATKDEAVHYIDLMPDGQHRQYTSIQECKSVVTTPSGGQMLLDKGFYNITGLAWSGRGKVKRVDVSVDGGRNWRTARLEGPVLSKCLTRFNIDWVWDGKPAIIQSRATDETGYVQPTFQQMRAVRGTRSIYHNNSIQSWALREDGEVVNVQLA
;
A
#
# COMPACT_ATOMS: atom_id res chain seq x y z
N MET A 1 -35.47 -35.67 3.75
CA MET A 1 -35.15 -34.87 4.95
C MET A 1 -34.03 -33.94 4.54
N ASP A 2 -34.43 -32.72 4.28
CA ASP A 2 -33.56 -31.69 3.72
C ASP A 2 -32.46 -31.29 4.69
N ASN A 3 -31.24 -31.51 4.25
CA ASN A 3 -30.06 -31.05 4.95
C ASN A 3 -29.84 -29.56 4.57
N GLN A 4 -30.45 -28.66 5.32
CA GLN A 4 -30.20 -27.24 5.17
C GLN A 4 -28.73 -26.96 5.44
N MET A 5 -27.97 -26.74 4.36
CA MET A 5 -26.62 -26.27 4.45
C MET A 5 -26.63 -24.75 4.75
N THR A 6 -26.49 -24.42 6.00
CA THR A 6 -26.16 -23.09 6.44
C THR A 6 -24.66 -22.85 6.18
N GLY A 7 -24.34 -21.93 5.29
CA GLY A 7 -22.97 -21.45 5.11
C GLY A 7 -22.42 -21.66 3.70
N ARG A 8 -21.54 -20.76 3.31
CA ARG A 8 -20.87 -20.71 2.00
C ARG A 8 -19.80 -21.78 1.75
N VAL A 9 -19.79 -22.86 2.53
CA VAL A 9 -18.83 -23.95 2.37
C VAL A 9 -19.42 -24.97 1.42
N ARG A 10 -18.98 -24.99 0.18
CA ARG A 10 -19.20 -26.12 -0.72
C ARG A 10 -18.31 -27.26 -0.24
N LYS A 11 -18.90 -28.45 -0.05
CA LYS A 11 -18.11 -29.68 0.11
C LYS A 11 -17.13 -29.78 -1.06
N ALA A 12 -15.89 -30.14 -0.77
CA ALA A 12 -14.97 -30.54 -1.80
C ALA A 12 -15.58 -31.69 -2.63
N PRO A 13 -15.35 -31.74 -3.95
CA PRO A 13 -15.85 -32.84 -4.77
C PRO A 13 -15.40 -34.15 -4.16
N GLU A 14 -16.31 -35.06 -3.93
CA GLU A 14 -16.05 -36.37 -3.31
C GLU A 14 -15.28 -37.34 -4.24
N ASN A 15 -14.52 -36.82 -5.19
CA ASN A 15 -13.83 -37.58 -6.22
C ASN A 15 -12.57 -38.32 -5.73
N PHE A 16 -12.18 -38.12 -4.48
CA PHE A 16 -10.97 -38.70 -3.92
C PHE A 16 -11.19 -39.96 -3.08
N VAL A 17 -12.39 -40.21 -2.63
CA VAL A 17 -12.70 -41.34 -1.75
C VAL A 17 -13.91 -42.08 -2.31
N LYS A 18 -13.76 -43.37 -2.54
CA LYS A 18 -14.90 -44.22 -2.95
C LYS A 18 -16.02 -44.15 -1.90
N GLY A 19 -17.29 -44.12 -2.33
CA GLY A 19 -18.44 -43.92 -1.45
C GLY A 19 -18.45 -44.85 -0.25
N ASP A 20 -18.08 -46.12 -0.44
CA ASP A 20 -17.99 -47.14 0.59
C ASP A 20 -16.94 -46.82 1.66
N ALA A 21 -15.80 -46.26 1.25
CA ALA A 21 -14.73 -45.82 2.16
C ALA A 21 -15.15 -44.58 2.96
N VAL A 22 -15.99 -43.70 2.40
CA VAL A 22 -16.55 -42.55 3.13
C VAL A 22 -17.47 -43.01 4.25
N ALA A 23 -18.33 -43.98 3.99
CA ALA A 23 -19.20 -44.54 5.01
C ALA A 23 -18.41 -45.22 6.14
N GLN A 24 -17.32 -45.91 5.80
CA GLN A 24 -16.44 -46.55 6.76
C GLN A 24 -15.69 -45.52 7.62
N VAL A 25 -15.13 -44.47 7.01
CA VAL A 25 -14.46 -43.38 7.73
C VAL A 25 -15.42 -42.64 8.66
N PHE A 26 -16.68 -42.42 8.25
CA PHE A 26 -17.69 -41.83 9.14
C PHE A 26 -18.10 -42.76 10.27
N ALA A 27 -18.15 -44.07 10.04
CA ALA A 27 -18.44 -45.07 11.10
C ALA A 27 -17.28 -45.14 12.11
N GLU A 28 -16.03 -45.16 11.63
CA GLU A 28 -14.82 -45.16 12.45
C GLU A 28 -14.65 -43.84 13.20
N ALA A 29 -14.89 -42.67 12.54
CA ALA A 29 -14.86 -41.36 13.20
C ALA A 29 -15.94 -41.24 14.28
N LYS A 30 -17.12 -41.86 14.08
CA LYS A 30 -18.20 -41.91 15.09
C LYS A 30 -17.85 -42.80 16.26
N ALA A 31 -17.19 -43.93 16.02
CA ALA A 31 -16.66 -44.83 17.05
C ALA A 31 -15.41 -44.26 17.73
N GLY A 32 -14.50 -43.68 16.97
CA GLY A 32 -13.24 -43.12 17.46
C GLY A 32 -13.36 -41.78 18.16
N ARG A 33 -14.40 -40.98 17.88
CA ARG A 33 -14.57 -39.65 18.49
C ARG A 33 -14.70 -39.69 20.01
N ARG A 34 -15.42 -40.71 20.57
CA ARG A 34 -15.50 -40.91 22.01
C ARG A 34 -14.19 -41.39 22.60
N ASN A 35 -13.46 -42.24 21.89
CA ASN A 35 -12.18 -42.77 22.35
C ASN A 35 -11.02 -41.74 22.13
N PHE A 36 -11.07 -40.98 21.06
CA PHE A 36 -10.09 -39.89 20.80
C PHE A 36 -10.25 -38.76 21.82
N ILE A 37 -11.48 -38.31 22.12
CA ILE A 37 -11.71 -37.28 23.15
C ILE A 37 -11.31 -37.81 24.54
N ARG A 38 -11.62 -39.06 24.88
CA ARG A 38 -11.15 -39.67 26.13
C ARG A 38 -9.64 -39.86 26.16
N GLY A 39 -9.02 -40.24 25.04
CA GLY A 39 -7.58 -40.34 24.88
C GLY A 39 -6.87 -38.98 24.93
N ALA A 40 -7.44 -37.96 24.31
CA ALA A 40 -6.89 -36.58 24.33
C ALA A 40 -6.98 -35.96 25.74
N PHE A 41 -8.09 -36.19 26.47
CA PHE A 41 -8.16 -35.74 27.87
C PHE A 41 -7.28 -36.56 28.81
N ALA A 42 -7.10 -37.85 28.58
CA ALA A 42 -6.19 -38.69 29.34
C ALA A 42 -4.71 -38.34 29.03
N ALA A 43 -4.38 -38.03 27.76
CA ALA A 43 -3.06 -37.55 27.34
C ALA A 43 -2.77 -36.14 27.86
N ALA A 44 -3.77 -35.25 27.90
CA ALA A 44 -3.61 -33.93 28.51
C ALA A 44 -3.41 -33.99 30.02
N ALA A 45 -4.14 -34.89 30.71
CA ALA A 45 -3.95 -35.11 32.14
C ALA A 45 -2.61 -35.82 32.47
N ALA A 46 -2.17 -36.73 31.62
CA ALA A 46 -0.85 -37.37 31.73
C ALA A 46 0.30 -36.42 31.34
N GLY A 47 0.01 -35.47 30.39
CA GLY A 47 1.01 -34.46 29.98
C GLY A 47 1.37 -33.46 31.07
N VAL A 48 0.42 -33.11 31.94
CA VAL A 48 0.69 -32.21 33.08
C VAL A 48 1.57 -32.87 34.14
N THR A 49 1.44 -34.20 34.33
CA THR A 49 2.31 -34.96 35.24
C THR A 49 3.66 -35.33 34.59
N ALA A 50 3.71 -35.52 33.27
CA ALA A 50 4.92 -35.82 32.54
C ALA A 50 5.84 -34.58 32.36
N THR A 51 5.28 -33.38 32.31
CA THR A 51 6.09 -32.14 32.21
C THR A 51 6.85 -31.84 33.48
N THR A 52 6.31 -32.19 34.65
CA THR A 52 7.04 -32.09 35.91
C THR A 52 8.13 -33.19 36.04
N ALA A 53 7.90 -34.38 35.52
CA ALA A 53 8.91 -35.46 35.53
C ALA A 53 10.00 -35.23 34.48
N LEU A 54 9.69 -34.66 33.32
CA LEU A 54 10.68 -34.30 32.30
C LEU A 54 11.55 -33.13 32.73
N ALA A 55 10.98 -32.17 33.48
CA ALA A 55 11.74 -31.03 34.01
C ALA A 55 12.74 -31.47 35.12
N GLN A 56 12.44 -32.55 35.86
CA GLN A 56 13.35 -33.09 36.84
C GLN A 56 14.42 -33.99 36.22
N ASN A 57 14.17 -34.65 35.10
CA ASN A 57 15.17 -35.44 34.39
C ASN A 57 16.10 -34.63 33.46
N ALA A 58 15.80 -33.37 33.20
CA ALA A 58 16.69 -32.52 32.43
C ALA A 58 17.96 -32.07 33.16
N GLN A 59 18.12 -32.44 34.44
CA GLN A 59 19.33 -32.14 35.23
C GLN A 59 20.45 -33.16 35.11
N ASN A 60 20.25 -34.25 34.37
CA ASN A 60 21.27 -35.31 34.21
C ASN A 60 21.51 -35.67 32.73
N VAL A 61 21.54 -34.72 31.86
CA VAL A 61 22.08 -34.94 30.51
C VAL A 61 23.59 -34.74 30.64
N GLY A 62 24.33 -35.86 30.67
CA GLY A 62 25.79 -35.85 30.59
C GLY A 62 26.29 -35.03 29.42
N GLU A 63 27.55 -34.68 29.40
CA GLU A 63 28.21 -33.87 28.37
C GLU A 63 27.70 -34.24 27.01
N GLY A 64 26.89 -33.32 26.43
CA GLY A 64 26.24 -33.53 25.14
C GLY A 64 27.29 -33.63 24.04
N ASP A 65 26.93 -34.29 22.94
CA ASP A 65 27.75 -34.36 21.74
C ASP A 65 28.20 -32.93 21.37
N PRO A 66 29.50 -32.65 21.24
CA PRO A 66 30.05 -31.34 20.91
C PRO A 66 29.59 -30.83 19.52
N ASN A 67 29.00 -31.70 18.68
CA ASN A 67 28.42 -31.35 17.41
C ASN A 67 26.94 -30.92 17.51
N ILE A 68 26.30 -31.06 18.68
CA ILE A 68 24.97 -30.57 18.93
C ILE A 68 25.06 -29.13 19.40
N LEU A 69 24.67 -28.21 18.52
CA LEU A 69 24.57 -26.79 18.86
C LEU A 69 23.66 -26.60 20.08
N GLU A 70 24.04 -25.70 20.97
CA GLU A 70 23.21 -25.34 22.11
C GLU A 70 21.88 -24.77 21.62
N LEU A 71 20.79 -25.49 21.84
CA LEU A 71 19.48 -25.07 21.39
C LEU A 71 19.00 -23.88 22.22
N PRO A 72 18.49 -22.81 21.56
CA PRO A 72 17.94 -21.67 22.24
C PRO A 72 16.67 -22.03 23.04
N ALA A 73 16.32 -21.21 24.03
CA ALA A 73 15.20 -21.47 24.95
C ALA A 73 13.86 -21.73 24.22
N HIS A 74 13.61 -21.05 23.09
CA HIS A 74 12.40 -21.22 22.27
C HIS A 74 12.33 -22.58 21.56
N SER A 75 13.43 -23.32 21.47
CA SER A 75 13.47 -24.67 20.91
C SER A 75 13.32 -25.77 21.99
N LYS A 76 13.34 -25.41 23.28
CA LYS A 76 13.32 -26.33 24.41
C LYS A 76 11.98 -26.42 25.14
N GLY A 77 10.97 -25.62 24.73
CA GLY A 77 9.69 -25.57 25.44
C GLY A 77 8.53 -25.14 24.58
N LEU A 78 7.34 -25.06 25.14
CA LEU A 78 6.15 -24.56 24.50
C LEU A 78 6.23 -23.05 24.31
N GLY A 79 5.77 -22.57 23.16
CA GLY A 79 5.57 -21.15 22.89
C GLY A 79 4.34 -20.59 23.60
N GLN A 80 3.96 -19.38 23.24
CA GLN A 80 2.74 -18.76 23.72
C GLN A 80 1.50 -19.47 23.18
N PRO A 81 0.40 -19.52 23.96
CA PRO A 81 -0.86 -20.06 23.48
C PRO A 81 -1.41 -19.23 22.31
N VAL A 82 -2.42 -19.76 21.62
CA VAL A 82 -3.18 -19.02 20.60
C VAL A 82 -3.63 -17.68 21.20
N ALA A 83 -3.38 -16.59 20.46
CA ALA A 83 -3.67 -15.24 20.94
C ALA A 83 -5.18 -15.03 21.18
N ASN A 84 -5.48 -14.38 22.30
CA ASN A 84 -6.86 -13.98 22.65
C ASN A 84 -7.27 -12.66 22.00
N GLU A 85 -6.31 -11.92 21.42
CA GLU A 85 -6.57 -10.65 20.75
C GLU A 85 -7.16 -10.92 19.37
N GLY A 86 -8.28 -10.28 19.05
CA GLY A 86 -8.99 -10.49 17.78
C GLY A 86 -8.21 -10.00 16.54
N TYR A 87 -7.22 -9.12 16.73
CA TYR A 87 -6.36 -8.58 15.66
C TYR A 87 -4.89 -8.77 16.03
N GLY A 88 -4.15 -9.48 15.19
CA GLY A 88 -2.74 -9.79 15.44
C GLY A 88 -1.84 -8.55 15.44
N LYS A 89 -0.73 -8.64 16.14
CA LYS A 89 0.30 -7.59 16.20
C LYS A 89 1.60 -8.08 15.59
N PRO A 90 2.40 -7.20 14.98
CA PRO A 90 3.76 -7.52 14.58
C PRO A 90 4.62 -7.97 15.78
N SER A 91 5.72 -8.68 15.49
CA SER A 91 6.70 -9.01 16.51
C SER A 91 7.18 -7.74 17.24
N LYS A 92 7.43 -7.87 18.54
CA LYS A 92 8.01 -6.77 19.35
C LYS A 92 9.37 -6.29 18.82
N PHE A 93 10.09 -7.13 18.09
CA PHE A 93 11.37 -6.78 17.47
C PHE A 93 11.20 -5.88 16.24
N GLU A 94 9.97 -5.82 15.67
CA GLU A 94 9.60 -4.94 14.55
C GLU A 94 8.94 -3.64 15.03
N ALA A 95 9.05 -3.28 16.30
CA ALA A 95 8.42 -2.08 16.88
C ALA A 95 8.88 -0.76 16.21
N ASN A 96 10.06 -0.77 15.58
CA ASN A 96 10.59 0.38 14.84
C ASN A 96 10.01 0.54 13.43
N VAL A 97 9.32 -0.50 12.90
CA VAL A 97 8.65 -0.44 11.62
C VAL A 97 7.31 0.28 11.81
N GLN A 98 7.32 1.58 11.62
CA GLN A 98 6.16 2.44 11.88
C GLN A 98 6.11 3.63 10.93
N ARG A 99 4.90 4.15 10.73
CA ARG A 99 4.74 5.45 10.08
C ARG A 99 5.42 6.53 10.93
N ARG A 100 6.01 7.52 10.28
CA ARG A 100 6.63 8.65 10.97
C ARG A 100 5.92 9.95 10.58
N PRO A 101 5.46 10.75 11.57
CA PRO A 101 4.84 12.03 11.28
C PRO A 101 5.87 13.00 10.70
N SER A 102 5.37 14.02 10.02
CA SER A 102 6.19 15.09 9.46
C SER A 102 6.99 15.80 10.55
N PRO A 103 8.30 16.02 10.34
CA PRO A 103 9.15 16.71 11.28
C PRO A 103 8.96 18.25 11.23
N GLY A 104 7.73 18.74 11.37
CA GLY A 104 7.44 20.19 11.42
C GLY A 104 7.13 20.86 10.08
N LEU A 105 6.79 20.09 9.04
CA LEU A 105 6.43 20.62 7.72
C LEU A 105 5.03 21.26 7.66
N THR A 106 4.24 21.06 8.69
CA THR A 106 2.87 21.55 8.77
C THR A 106 2.64 22.23 10.11
N GLN A 107 1.83 23.28 10.09
CA GLN A 107 1.56 24.10 11.28
C GLN A 107 0.76 23.38 12.35
N THR A 108 -0.07 22.41 11.97
CA THR A 108 -0.92 21.64 12.87
C THR A 108 -0.84 20.14 12.56
N ARG A 109 -1.08 19.31 13.59
CA ARG A 109 -1.16 17.85 13.43
C ARG A 109 -2.35 17.41 12.58
N GLN A 110 -3.42 18.20 12.59
CA GLN A 110 -4.64 17.93 11.80
C GLN A 110 -4.40 18.12 10.30
N ALA A 111 -3.59 19.11 9.92
CA ALA A 111 -3.20 19.34 8.53
C ALA A 111 -1.81 18.75 8.24
N SER A 112 -1.60 17.48 8.53
CA SER A 112 -0.28 16.85 8.51
C SER A 112 -0.23 15.56 7.70
N VAL A 113 0.92 14.95 7.69
CA VAL A 113 1.26 13.71 6.98
C VAL A 113 2.01 12.75 7.90
N SER A 114 1.77 11.45 7.74
CA SER A 114 2.67 10.41 8.25
C SER A 114 3.16 9.54 7.09
N PHE A 115 4.46 9.28 7.06
CA PHE A 115 5.15 8.64 5.96
C PHE A 115 5.24 7.13 6.15
N ALA A 116 4.98 6.35 5.10
CA ALA A 116 5.18 4.90 5.07
C ALA A 116 6.67 4.54 5.15
N PRO A 117 7.07 3.51 5.90
CA PRO A 117 8.47 3.11 6.08
C PRO A 117 8.99 2.26 4.91
N LEU A 118 9.18 2.85 3.71
CA LEU A 118 9.49 2.14 2.46
C LEU A 118 10.72 1.24 2.56
N GLN A 119 11.72 1.62 3.34
CA GLN A 119 12.95 0.84 3.57
C GLN A 119 12.71 -0.45 4.36
N SER A 120 11.59 -0.53 5.06
CA SER A 120 11.24 -1.67 5.92
C SER A 120 10.08 -2.50 5.37
N LEU A 121 9.60 -2.21 4.16
CA LEU A 121 8.52 -2.93 3.52
C LEU A 121 9.04 -3.95 2.51
N PHE A 122 8.35 -5.07 2.42
CA PHE A 122 8.63 -6.14 1.46
C PHE A 122 7.47 -6.28 0.45
N GLY A 123 7.76 -6.86 -0.73
CA GLY A 123 6.76 -7.00 -1.78
C GLY A 123 6.24 -5.65 -2.27
N ILE A 124 4.98 -5.61 -2.71
CA ILE A 124 4.36 -4.43 -3.29
C ILE A 124 3.17 -3.90 -2.49
N ILE A 125 2.65 -4.67 -1.53
CA ILE A 125 1.48 -4.27 -0.73
C ILE A 125 1.95 -3.61 0.57
N THR A 126 1.42 -2.44 0.84
CA THR A 126 1.62 -1.73 2.10
C THR A 126 0.56 -2.19 3.11
N PRO A 127 0.94 -2.76 4.26
CA PRO A 127 -0.01 -3.07 5.33
C PRO A 127 -0.87 -1.85 5.68
N SER A 128 -2.17 -2.04 5.94
CA SER A 128 -3.09 -0.93 6.20
C SER A 128 -2.60 -0.01 7.33
N GLY A 129 -2.02 -0.59 8.40
CA GLY A 129 -1.45 0.18 9.52
C GLY A 129 -0.18 0.95 9.20
N LEU A 130 0.50 0.65 8.07
CA LEU A 130 1.72 1.34 7.62
C LEU A 130 1.48 2.19 6.37
N HIS A 131 0.26 2.18 5.85
CA HIS A 131 -0.14 3.03 4.73
C HIS A 131 0.00 4.50 5.10
N PHE A 132 0.62 5.32 4.24
CA PHE A 132 0.79 6.74 4.54
C PHE A 132 -0.58 7.42 4.75
N GLU A 133 -0.60 8.46 5.53
CA GLU A 133 -1.77 9.33 5.67
C GLU A 133 -1.40 10.79 5.36
N ARG A 134 -2.35 11.50 4.78
CA ARG A 134 -2.28 12.94 4.54
C ARG A 134 -3.66 13.53 4.78
N HIS A 135 -3.74 14.49 5.71
CA HIS A 135 -4.97 15.15 6.09
C HIS A 135 -4.85 16.66 5.89
N HIS A 136 -5.98 17.31 5.61
CA HIS A 136 -6.10 18.77 5.60
C HIS A 136 -6.74 19.30 6.88
N GLN A 137 -7.64 18.51 7.51
CA GLN A 137 -8.30 18.84 8.78
C GLN A 137 -8.47 17.61 9.70
N GLY A 138 -7.48 16.69 9.70
CA GLY A 138 -7.49 15.48 10.51
C GLY A 138 -8.30 14.35 9.90
N TRP A 139 -8.44 13.28 10.66
CA TRP A 139 -9.24 12.12 10.30
C TRP A 139 -10.48 12.02 11.20
N TRP A 140 -11.50 11.36 10.69
CA TRP A 140 -12.76 11.14 11.38
C TRP A 140 -13.15 9.68 11.33
N ASP A 141 -13.73 9.19 12.42
CA ASP A 141 -14.39 7.89 12.48
C ASP A 141 -15.90 8.13 12.30
N ILE A 142 -16.36 7.94 11.06
CA ILE A 142 -17.72 8.27 10.66
C ILE A 142 -18.62 7.05 10.84
N ASP A 143 -19.74 7.21 11.52
CA ASP A 143 -20.77 6.18 11.70
C ASP A 143 -21.33 5.73 10.33
N PRO A 144 -21.07 4.48 9.90
CA PRO A 144 -21.49 3.98 8.58
C PRO A 144 -23.00 3.93 8.41
N PHE A 145 -23.75 3.77 9.51
CA PHE A 145 -25.22 3.73 9.46
C PHE A 145 -25.81 5.12 9.16
N LYS A 146 -25.10 6.17 9.46
CA LYS A 146 -25.50 7.57 9.18
C LYS A 146 -24.87 8.11 7.91
N HIS A 147 -23.79 7.51 7.43
CA HIS A 147 -23.12 7.95 6.21
C HIS A 147 -24.02 7.78 4.98
N ARG A 148 -23.95 8.75 4.07
CA ARG A 148 -24.72 8.74 2.81
C ARG A 148 -23.83 9.21 1.67
N LEU A 149 -24.01 8.59 0.50
CA LEU A 149 -23.44 9.04 -0.76
C LEU A 149 -24.57 9.57 -1.64
N MET A 150 -24.52 10.85 -1.97
CA MET A 150 -25.44 11.50 -2.92
C MET A 150 -24.82 11.52 -4.31
N ILE A 151 -25.62 11.18 -5.32
CA ILE A 151 -25.29 11.38 -6.74
C ILE A 151 -26.33 12.31 -7.35
N ASN A 152 -25.87 13.43 -7.93
CA ASN A 152 -26.71 14.48 -8.50
C ASN A 152 -26.06 15.15 -9.74
N GLY A 153 -26.61 16.27 -10.18
CA GLY A 153 -26.18 16.99 -11.37
C GLY A 153 -26.87 16.48 -12.64
N MET A 154 -26.14 16.22 -13.71
CA MET A 154 -26.67 15.71 -14.99
C MET A 154 -27.05 14.22 -14.88
N VAL A 155 -28.08 13.95 -14.09
CA VAL A 155 -28.67 12.62 -13.85
C VAL A 155 -30.18 12.69 -14.01
N LYS A 156 -30.80 11.56 -14.38
CA LYS A 156 -32.26 11.50 -14.46
C LYS A 156 -32.95 11.67 -13.12
N ASN A 157 -32.38 11.02 -12.09
CA ASN A 157 -32.90 11.05 -10.73
C ASN A 157 -31.72 11.17 -9.76
N SER A 158 -31.65 12.27 -9.01
CA SER A 158 -30.72 12.36 -7.90
C SER A 158 -30.96 11.23 -6.92
N LYS A 159 -29.88 10.56 -6.52
CA LYS A 159 -29.94 9.37 -5.67
C LYS A 159 -29.08 9.52 -4.44
N VAL A 160 -29.58 9.01 -3.32
CA VAL A 160 -28.82 8.91 -2.07
C VAL A 160 -28.71 7.44 -1.73
N PHE A 161 -27.49 6.97 -1.55
CA PHE A 161 -27.17 5.61 -1.20
C PHE A 161 -26.74 5.51 0.28
N THR A 162 -27.22 4.49 0.96
CA THR A 162 -26.70 4.05 2.24
C THR A 162 -25.49 3.13 2.04
N MET A 163 -24.71 2.89 3.10
CA MET A 163 -23.62 1.90 3.03
C MET A 163 -24.13 0.50 2.71
N ASP A 164 -25.27 0.11 3.30
CA ASP A 164 -25.92 -1.18 3.03
C ASP A 164 -26.28 -1.36 1.55
N GLU A 165 -26.85 -0.34 0.92
CA GLU A 165 -27.19 -0.38 -0.49
C GLU A 165 -25.94 -0.51 -1.37
N ILE A 166 -24.87 0.23 -1.07
CA ILE A 166 -23.60 0.13 -1.79
C ILE A 166 -22.99 -1.27 -1.64
N MET A 167 -22.93 -1.79 -0.42
CA MET A 167 -22.31 -3.10 -0.15
C MET A 167 -23.09 -4.30 -0.71
N ARG A 168 -24.35 -4.15 -1.09
CA ARG A 168 -25.14 -5.16 -1.80
C ARG A 168 -24.87 -5.23 -3.30
N LEU A 169 -24.23 -4.21 -3.87
CA LEU A 169 -23.91 -4.16 -5.29
C LEU A 169 -22.70 -5.06 -5.61
N PRO A 170 -22.55 -5.50 -6.87
CA PRO A 170 -21.37 -6.24 -7.29
C PRO A 170 -20.10 -5.45 -7.02
N SER A 171 -19.20 -6.03 -6.24
CA SER A 171 -17.93 -5.43 -5.89
C SER A 171 -16.78 -5.98 -6.73
N VAL A 172 -15.73 -5.20 -6.85
CA VAL A 172 -14.45 -5.57 -7.43
C VAL A 172 -13.34 -5.30 -6.44
N SER A 173 -12.26 -6.09 -6.51
CA SER A 173 -11.01 -5.85 -5.77
C SER A 173 -9.88 -5.61 -6.77
N ARG A 174 -9.08 -4.56 -6.55
CA ARG A 174 -7.99 -4.15 -7.45
C ARG A 174 -6.80 -3.62 -6.69
N PHE A 175 -5.61 -3.95 -7.17
CA PHE A 175 -4.35 -3.46 -6.63
C PHE A 175 -3.95 -2.16 -7.31
N HIS A 176 -3.77 -1.10 -6.52
CA HIS A 176 -3.31 0.19 -7.04
C HIS A 176 -2.40 0.89 -6.04
N PHE A 177 -1.41 1.61 -6.56
CA PHE A 177 -0.69 2.57 -5.74
C PHE A 177 -1.48 3.87 -5.61
N ILE A 178 -1.31 4.54 -4.48
CA ILE A 178 -1.71 5.92 -4.27
C ILE A 178 -0.48 6.73 -3.88
N GLU A 179 -0.23 7.84 -4.56
CA GLU A 179 0.86 8.77 -4.28
C GLU A 179 0.31 10.18 -4.06
N CYS A 180 0.72 10.84 -2.98
CA CYS A 180 0.42 12.26 -2.78
C CYS A 180 1.15 13.11 -3.83
N GLY A 181 0.49 14.10 -4.40
CA GLY A 181 1.12 15.01 -5.36
C GLY A 181 2.36 15.73 -4.83
N ALA A 182 2.46 15.92 -3.51
CA ALA A 182 3.62 16.53 -2.86
C ALA A 182 4.70 15.50 -2.43
N ASN A 183 4.60 14.23 -2.81
CA ASN A 183 5.64 13.25 -2.54
C ASN A 183 6.95 13.66 -3.21
N THR A 184 8.07 13.67 -2.46
CA THR A 184 9.38 14.25 -2.88
C THR A 184 9.35 15.78 -3.08
N GLY A 185 8.26 16.47 -2.71
CA GLY A 185 8.11 17.92 -2.89
C GLY A 185 9.16 18.74 -2.15
N MET A 186 9.67 18.26 -1.04
CA MET A 186 10.75 18.93 -0.28
C MET A 186 12.08 18.97 -1.00
N GLU A 187 12.31 18.07 -1.94
CA GLU A 187 13.56 17.96 -2.69
C GLU A 187 13.60 18.87 -3.94
N TRP A 188 12.59 19.72 -4.16
CA TRP A 188 12.54 20.62 -5.32
C TRP A 188 13.67 21.66 -5.33
N GLY A 189 14.04 22.17 -4.20
CA GLY A 189 15.07 23.22 -4.07
C GLY A 189 16.43 22.68 -3.72
N ASN A 190 16.49 21.70 -2.84
CA ASN A 190 17.71 21.14 -2.27
C ASN A 190 17.39 19.88 -1.46
N VAL A 191 18.42 19.14 -1.05
CA VAL A 191 18.27 18.05 -0.08
C VAL A 191 17.71 18.60 1.23
N ALA A 192 16.51 18.16 1.59
CA ALA A 192 15.81 18.66 2.77
C ALA A 192 15.67 17.59 3.86
N VAL A 193 15.66 16.32 3.50
CA VAL A 193 15.40 15.22 4.45
C VAL A 193 16.29 14.01 4.18
N PRO A 194 16.71 13.27 5.22
CA PRO A 194 17.80 12.30 5.09
C PRO A 194 17.39 10.95 4.55
N THR A 195 16.14 10.50 4.75
CA THR A 195 15.75 9.10 4.53
C THR A 195 14.72 8.92 3.43
N VAL A 196 14.68 7.73 2.83
CA VAL A 196 13.67 7.38 1.83
C VAL A 196 12.24 7.45 2.39
N GLN A 197 12.05 7.21 3.67
CA GLN A 197 10.76 7.38 4.34
C GLN A 197 10.26 8.82 4.24
N TYR A 198 11.12 9.80 4.46
CA TYR A 198 10.74 11.21 4.38
C TYR A 198 10.73 11.76 2.95
N THR A 199 11.62 11.30 2.07
CA THR A 199 11.62 11.77 0.68
C THR A 199 10.45 11.20 -0.12
N HIS A 200 10.15 9.91 0.03
CA HIS A 200 9.23 9.15 -0.83
C HIS A 200 8.08 8.49 -0.09
N GLY A 201 8.00 8.57 1.23
CA GLY A 201 7.03 7.80 2.03
C GLY A 201 5.57 8.25 1.91
N MET A 202 5.23 9.23 1.09
CA MET A 202 3.84 9.55 0.74
C MET A 202 3.34 8.73 -0.45
N ILE A 203 3.74 7.48 -0.52
CA ILE A 203 3.25 6.46 -1.45
C ILE A 203 2.93 5.17 -0.70
N SER A 204 1.89 4.49 -1.12
CA SER A 204 1.50 3.16 -0.64
C SER A 204 0.76 2.41 -1.73
N CYS A 205 0.71 1.10 -1.65
CA CYS A 205 -0.06 0.26 -2.56
C CYS A 205 -0.92 -0.71 -1.76
N SER A 206 -2.18 -0.84 -2.17
CA SER A 206 -3.16 -1.68 -1.49
C SER A 206 -4.07 -2.37 -2.49
N GLU A 207 -4.67 -3.48 -2.07
CA GLU A 207 -5.88 -3.99 -2.67
C GLU A 207 -7.07 -3.18 -2.17
N PHE A 208 -7.79 -2.53 -3.07
CA PHE A 208 -9.02 -1.79 -2.74
C PHE A 208 -10.24 -2.55 -3.22
N THR A 209 -11.23 -2.69 -2.33
CA THR A 209 -12.50 -3.37 -2.62
C THR A 209 -13.65 -2.38 -2.58
N GLY A 210 -14.50 -2.40 -3.60
CA GLY A 210 -15.65 -1.50 -3.68
C GLY A 210 -16.46 -1.70 -4.95
N VAL A 211 -17.37 -0.78 -5.22
CA VAL A 211 -18.25 -0.79 -6.40
C VAL A 211 -17.67 0.13 -7.48
N PRO A 212 -17.63 -0.28 -8.77
CA PRO A 212 -17.28 0.62 -9.84
C PRO A 212 -18.18 1.87 -9.84
N LEU A 213 -17.57 3.08 -9.89
CA LEU A 213 -18.36 4.31 -9.86
C LEU A 213 -19.36 4.38 -11.01
N ILE A 214 -19.01 3.86 -12.19
CA ILE A 214 -19.90 3.82 -13.35
C ILE A 214 -21.23 3.12 -13.03
N THR A 215 -21.21 2.04 -12.24
CA THR A 215 -22.44 1.33 -11.83
C THR A 215 -23.38 2.25 -11.04
N LEU A 216 -22.84 3.03 -10.12
CA LEU A 216 -23.65 3.96 -9.32
C LEU A 216 -24.19 5.13 -10.17
N LEU A 217 -23.40 5.61 -11.14
CA LEU A 217 -23.83 6.63 -12.10
C LEU A 217 -24.95 6.13 -13.01
N GLU A 218 -24.85 4.91 -13.51
CA GLU A 218 -25.89 4.26 -14.31
C GLU A 218 -27.19 4.09 -13.52
N MET A 219 -27.11 3.70 -12.24
CA MET A 219 -28.28 3.59 -11.36
C MET A 219 -28.97 4.94 -11.10
N ALA A 220 -28.24 6.06 -11.15
CA ALA A 220 -28.79 7.41 -11.08
C ALA A 220 -29.28 7.92 -12.44
N GLY A 221 -29.02 7.19 -13.51
CA GLY A 221 -29.33 7.58 -14.88
C GLY A 221 -28.50 8.77 -15.35
N ALA A 222 -27.20 8.76 -15.06
CA ALA A 222 -26.28 9.82 -15.45
C ALA A 222 -26.20 9.97 -16.98
N ASP A 223 -26.16 11.20 -17.46
CA ASP A 223 -25.90 11.50 -18.86
C ASP A 223 -24.41 11.36 -19.19
N LEU A 224 -23.99 10.12 -19.43
CA LEU A 224 -22.59 9.80 -19.73
C LEU A 224 -22.11 10.36 -21.08
N LYS A 225 -23.01 10.82 -21.94
CA LYS A 225 -22.68 11.40 -23.26
C LYS A 225 -22.28 12.86 -23.12
N ASN A 226 -23.07 13.64 -22.41
CA ASN A 226 -22.91 15.09 -22.28
C ASN A 226 -22.19 15.46 -20.97
N GLY A 227 -22.32 14.67 -19.90
CA GLY A 227 -21.56 14.82 -18.68
C GLY A 227 -20.09 14.47 -18.93
N LYS A 228 -19.21 15.47 -18.82
CA LYS A 228 -17.77 15.33 -19.12
C LYS A 228 -16.93 15.15 -17.87
N PHE A 229 -17.47 15.53 -16.73
CA PHE A 229 -16.76 15.53 -15.45
C PHE A 229 -17.68 15.09 -14.32
N VAL A 230 -17.09 14.62 -13.25
CA VAL A 230 -17.75 14.53 -11.95
C VAL A 230 -16.98 15.35 -10.93
N LEU A 231 -17.70 16.01 -10.02
CA LEU A 231 -17.17 16.55 -8.80
C LEU A 231 -17.31 15.50 -7.69
N ALA A 232 -16.23 15.09 -7.09
CA ALA A 232 -16.23 14.26 -5.89
C ALA A 232 -15.99 15.11 -4.64
N GLU A 233 -16.79 14.92 -3.58
CA GLU A 233 -16.72 15.70 -2.35
C GLU A 233 -16.67 14.81 -1.11
N GLY A 234 -15.77 15.14 -0.15
CA GLY A 234 -15.63 14.49 1.14
C GLY A 234 -16.57 15.05 2.21
N ALA A 235 -16.87 14.25 3.23
CA ALA A 235 -17.74 14.60 4.35
C ALA A 235 -17.01 15.21 5.54
N ASP A 236 -15.67 15.22 5.52
CA ASP A 236 -14.85 15.79 6.59
C ASP A 236 -14.85 17.33 6.55
N GLY A 237 -14.31 17.94 7.60
CA GLY A 237 -14.29 19.42 7.71
C GLY A 237 -13.51 20.13 6.60
N SER A 238 -12.61 19.44 5.89
CA SER A 238 -11.93 20.01 4.72
C SER A 238 -12.84 20.10 3.50
N SER A 239 -13.91 19.30 3.45
CA SER A 239 -14.83 19.16 2.31
C SER A 239 -14.07 19.07 1.00
N MET A 240 -13.01 18.25 0.97
CA MET A 240 -12.12 18.12 -0.19
C MET A 240 -12.96 17.85 -1.44
N THR A 241 -12.79 18.68 -2.45
CA THR A 241 -13.48 18.55 -3.74
C THR A 241 -12.49 18.39 -4.87
N ARG A 242 -12.77 17.46 -5.78
CA ARG A 242 -11.93 17.21 -6.96
C ARG A 242 -12.78 16.92 -8.19
N THR A 243 -12.36 17.48 -9.30
CA THR A 243 -12.91 17.21 -10.62
C THR A 243 -12.24 15.97 -11.21
N ILE A 244 -13.04 14.99 -11.62
CA ILE A 244 -12.58 13.75 -12.26
C ILE A 244 -13.15 13.71 -13.69
N PRO A 245 -12.34 13.59 -14.74
CA PRO A 245 -12.82 13.41 -16.09
C PRO A 245 -13.67 12.14 -16.24
N MET A 246 -14.80 12.25 -16.95
CA MET A 246 -15.72 11.13 -17.16
C MET A 246 -15.07 9.95 -17.89
N GLU A 247 -14.08 10.22 -18.75
CA GLU A 247 -13.34 9.18 -19.47
C GLU A 247 -12.61 8.20 -18.53
N LEU A 248 -12.09 8.68 -17.38
CA LEU A 248 -11.50 7.82 -16.38
C LEU A 248 -12.52 6.93 -15.68
N ILE A 249 -13.76 7.40 -15.58
CA ILE A 249 -14.84 6.66 -14.93
C ILE A 249 -15.43 5.61 -15.87
N THR A 250 -15.63 5.97 -17.13
CA THR A 250 -16.15 5.07 -18.16
C THR A 250 -15.18 3.96 -18.53
N SER A 251 -13.88 4.10 -18.22
CA SER A 251 -12.92 2.98 -18.28
C SER A 251 -13.27 1.83 -17.34
N GLY A 252 -14.13 2.09 -16.34
CA GLY A 252 -14.51 1.13 -15.31
C GLY A 252 -13.44 0.91 -14.21
N GLU A 253 -12.32 1.64 -14.24
CA GLU A 253 -11.25 1.48 -13.24
C GLU A 253 -11.52 2.24 -11.94
N VAL A 254 -12.29 3.34 -11.98
CA VAL A 254 -12.62 4.14 -10.80
C VAL A 254 -13.62 3.40 -9.92
N ILE A 255 -13.29 3.21 -8.64
CA ILE A 255 -14.15 2.51 -7.69
C ILE A 255 -14.48 3.38 -6.46
N VAL A 256 -15.68 3.18 -5.96
CA VAL A 256 -16.12 3.69 -4.67
C VAL A 256 -15.83 2.59 -3.66
N ALA A 257 -14.68 2.73 -2.97
CA ALA A 257 -14.12 1.69 -2.12
C ALA A 257 -14.58 1.82 -0.66
N TYR A 258 -14.83 0.68 -0.04
CA TYR A 258 -15.11 0.53 1.39
C TYR A 258 -14.12 -0.44 2.06
N GLY A 259 -13.41 -1.24 1.29
CA GLY A 259 -12.40 -2.21 1.77
C GLY A 259 -10.98 -1.88 1.31
N GLN A 260 -9.99 -2.26 2.13
CA GLN A 260 -8.57 -2.14 1.87
C GLN A 260 -7.82 -3.31 2.50
N ASN A 261 -7.04 -4.03 1.69
CA ASN A 261 -6.20 -5.16 2.14
C ASN A 261 -6.99 -6.22 2.95
N GLY A 262 -8.22 -6.57 2.53
CA GLY A 262 -9.04 -7.59 3.17
C GLY A 262 -9.77 -7.15 4.44
N GLU A 263 -9.64 -5.91 4.87
CA GLU A 263 -10.40 -5.30 5.97
C GLU A 263 -11.22 -4.10 5.47
N MET A 264 -12.11 -3.56 6.31
CA MET A 264 -12.73 -2.27 6.00
C MET A 264 -11.67 -1.18 5.99
N LEU A 265 -11.93 -0.08 5.26
CA LEU A 265 -11.07 1.10 5.31
C LEU A 265 -10.84 1.54 6.76
N ARG A 266 -9.63 1.93 7.09
CA ARG A 266 -9.36 2.56 8.39
C ARG A 266 -9.82 4.02 8.39
N PRO A 267 -10.15 4.61 9.56
CA PRO A 267 -10.60 6.00 9.64
C PRO A 267 -9.66 6.98 8.94
N GLU A 268 -8.36 6.85 9.15
CA GLU A 268 -7.35 7.70 8.51
C GLU A 268 -7.25 7.50 6.99
N GLN A 269 -7.75 6.37 6.48
CA GLN A 269 -7.81 6.06 5.04
C GLN A 269 -9.16 6.39 4.40
N GLY A 270 -10.10 6.94 5.17
CA GLY A 270 -11.37 7.47 4.66
C GLY A 270 -12.59 6.58 4.90
N TYR A 271 -12.60 5.80 6.01
CA TYR A 271 -13.80 5.07 6.42
C TYR A 271 -15.02 5.99 6.54
N PRO A 272 -16.24 5.57 6.11
CA PRO A 272 -16.56 4.26 5.59
C PRO A 272 -16.43 4.14 4.06
N LEU A 273 -16.18 5.25 3.34
CA LEU A 273 -16.21 5.26 1.88
C LEU A 273 -15.19 6.24 1.29
N ARG A 274 -14.44 5.81 0.30
CA ARG A 274 -13.53 6.68 -0.46
C ARG A 274 -13.61 6.44 -1.94
N LEU A 275 -13.18 7.45 -2.71
CA LEU A 275 -12.95 7.30 -4.14
C LEU A 275 -11.53 6.75 -4.38
N VAL A 276 -11.40 5.83 -5.34
CA VAL A 276 -10.14 5.29 -5.87
C VAL A 276 -10.07 5.62 -7.34
N VAL A 277 -9.06 6.40 -7.73
CA VAL A 277 -8.85 6.87 -9.12
C VAL A 277 -7.45 6.43 -9.58
N PRO A 278 -7.30 5.21 -10.15
CA PRO A 278 -6.02 4.60 -10.42
C PRO A 278 -5.10 5.42 -11.34
N GLY A 279 -3.83 5.55 -10.96
CA GLY A 279 -2.82 6.29 -11.74
C GLY A 279 -2.86 7.81 -11.58
N VAL A 280 -3.85 8.33 -10.85
CA VAL A 280 -4.02 9.76 -10.59
C VAL A 280 -3.51 10.10 -9.19
N GLN A 281 -3.03 11.32 -8.99
CA GLN A 281 -2.51 11.78 -7.71
C GLN A 281 -3.51 11.58 -6.55
N GLY A 282 -2.98 11.29 -5.36
CA GLY A 282 -3.76 10.89 -4.20
C GLY A 282 -4.80 11.89 -3.72
N VAL A 283 -4.66 13.19 -4.03
CA VAL A 283 -5.67 14.20 -3.69
C VAL A 283 -7.00 13.96 -4.42
N SER A 284 -6.96 13.33 -5.59
CA SER A 284 -8.18 12.96 -6.35
C SER A 284 -8.90 11.73 -5.77
N TRP A 285 -8.28 11.02 -4.85
CA TRP A 285 -8.85 9.85 -4.17
C TRP A 285 -9.60 10.30 -2.91
N VAL A 286 -10.68 11.05 -3.11
CA VAL A 286 -11.42 11.74 -2.04
C VAL A 286 -11.86 10.76 -0.96
N LYS A 287 -11.45 11.05 0.29
CA LYS A 287 -11.82 10.31 1.50
C LYS A 287 -13.18 10.76 2.03
N TYR A 288 -13.85 9.87 2.78
CA TYR A 288 -15.16 10.16 3.37
C TYR A 288 -16.18 10.60 2.31
N LEU A 289 -16.17 9.92 1.17
CA LEU A 289 -16.93 10.32 -0.03
C LEU A 289 -18.41 10.44 0.26
N ARG A 290 -18.96 11.67 0.16
CA ARG A 290 -20.38 11.95 0.43
C ARG A 290 -21.19 12.39 -0.77
N ARG A 291 -20.54 12.95 -1.80
CA ARG A 291 -21.24 13.47 -2.97
C ARG A 291 -20.45 13.30 -4.26
N ILE A 292 -21.18 12.93 -5.29
CA ILE A 292 -20.73 12.90 -6.67
C ILE A 292 -21.72 13.74 -7.49
N GLU A 293 -21.23 14.78 -8.16
CA GLU A 293 -22.04 15.62 -9.04
C GLU A 293 -21.55 15.50 -10.47
N VAL A 294 -22.46 15.18 -11.41
CA VAL A 294 -22.14 15.06 -12.84
C VAL A 294 -22.33 16.42 -13.52
N GLY A 295 -21.34 16.87 -14.28
CA GLY A 295 -21.37 18.13 -15.02
C GLY A 295 -20.70 18.05 -16.39
N ASP A 296 -20.94 19.05 -17.21
CA ASP A 296 -20.42 19.17 -18.57
C ASP A 296 -19.13 20.01 -18.65
N GLN A 297 -18.81 20.73 -17.58
CA GLN A 297 -17.62 21.57 -17.45
C GLN A 297 -16.78 21.16 -16.24
N PRO A 298 -15.46 21.42 -16.24
CA PRO A 298 -14.63 21.22 -15.05
C PRO A 298 -15.03 22.21 -13.96
N TYR A 299 -15.08 21.72 -12.75
CA TYR A 299 -15.35 22.54 -11.56
C TYR A 299 -14.06 23.21 -11.10
N ALA A 300 -14.03 24.52 -11.01
CA ALA A 300 -12.89 25.26 -10.49
C ALA A 300 -12.87 25.21 -8.97
N THR A 301 -12.58 24.05 -8.38
CA THR A 301 -12.59 23.89 -6.93
C THR A 301 -11.43 24.65 -6.28
N LYS A 302 -11.55 24.97 -4.98
CA LYS A 302 -10.48 25.64 -4.22
C LYS A 302 -9.13 24.94 -4.37
N ASP A 303 -9.14 23.61 -4.27
CA ASP A 303 -7.91 22.82 -4.33
C ASP A 303 -7.38 22.59 -5.76
N GLU A 304 -8.08 23.09 -6.76
CA GLU A 304 -7.66 23.08 -8.17
C GLU A 304 -7.31 24.46 -8.70
N ALA A 305 -7.67 25.51 -7.98
CA ALA A 305 -7.44 26.89 -8.36
C ALA A 305 -6.37 27.60 -7.52
N VAL A 306 -6.26 27.22 -6.24
CA VAL A 306 -5.29 27.82 -5.28
C VAL A 306 -4.12 26.89 -4.98
N HIS A 307 -4.37 25.58 -4.98
CA HIS A 307 -3.36 24.54 -4.75
C HIS A 307 -3.22 23.67 -6.00
N TYR A 308 -2.20 22.82 -6.02
CA TYR A 308 -1.95 21.90 -7.13
C TYR A 308 -1.86 22.57 -8.51
N ILE A 309 -1.28 23.75 -8.55
CA ILE A 309 -0.90 24.49 -9.73
C ILE A 309 0.61 24.73 -9.74
N ASP A 310 1.21 24.65 -10.92
CA ASP A 310 2.64 24.90 -11.12
C ASP A 310 2.84 26.21 -11.89
N LEU A 311 3.83 27.00 -11.49
CA LEU A 311 4.33 28.12 -12.27
C LEU A 311 5.39 27.58 -13.25
N MET A 312 5.03 27.58 -14.52
CA MET A 312 5.88 27.09 -15.59
C MET A 312 7.02 28.06 -15.92
N PRO A 313 8.11 27.60 -16.59
CA PRO A 313 9.25 28.47 -16.97
C PRO A 313 8.86 29.67 -17.83
N ASP A 314 7.80 29.58 -18.61
CA ASP A 314 7.24 30.66 -19.45
C ASP A 314 6.40 31.68 -18.66
N GLY A 315 6.30 31.52 -17.35
CA GLY A 315 5.51 32.38 -16.48
C GLY A 315 4.00 32.06 -16.43
N GLN A 316 3.54 31.06 -17.16
CA GLN A 316 2.14 30.62 -17.11
C GLN A 316 1.88 29.70 -15.92
N HIS A 317 0.66 29.75 -15.41
CA HIS A 317 0.21 28.79 -14.42
C HIS A 317 -0.41 27.59 -15.12
N ARG A 318 0.05 26.40 -14.77
CA ARG A 318 -0.52 25.13 -15.21
C ARG A 318 -1.24 24.47 -14.07
N GLN A 319 -2.52 24.15 -14.28
CA GLN A 319 -3.20 23.25 -13.38
C GLN A 319 -2.46 21.90 -13.38
N TYR A 320 -2.21 21.38 -12.21
CA TYR A 320 -1.44 20.16 -12.05
C TYR A 320 -2.06 19.01 -12.83
N THR A 321 -1.22 18.33 -13.60
CA THR A 321 -1.63 17.12 -14.32
C THR A 321 -1.94 16.02 -13.33
N SER A 322 -3.11 15.45 -13.40
CA SER A 322 -3.56 14.45 -12.45
C SER A 322 -2.77 13.13 -12.50
N ILE A 323 -2.24 12.74 -13.67
CA ILE A 323 -1.55 11.45 -13.87
C ILE A 323 -0.16 11.48 -13.24
N GLN A 324 0.15 10.49 -12.41
CA GLN A 324 1.47 10.27 -11.83
C GLN A 324 2.40 9.65 -12.87
N GLU A 325 3.43 10.39 -13.28
CA GLU A 325 4.41 9.91 -14.25
C GLU A 325 5.33 8.86 -13.65
N CYS A 326 6.02 8.11 -14.52
CA CYS A 326 6.90 7.03 -14.14
C CYS A 326 7.99 7.49 -13.15
N LYS A 327 8.17 6.75 -12.07
CA LYS A 327 9.09 7.06 -10.98
C LYS A 327 9.63 5.79 -10.34
N SER A 328 10.83 5.86 -9.79
CA SER A 328 11.44 4.80 -8.98
C SER A 328 12.32 5.40 -7.89
N VAL A 329 12.55 4.62 -6.85
CA VAL A 329 13.49 4.93 -5.78
C VAL A 329 14.11 3.66 -5.23
N VAL A 330 15.42 3.69 -4.96
CA VAL A 330 16.10 2.64 -4.19
C VAL A 330 15.70 2.80 -2.72
N THR A 331 15.20 1.72 -2.13
CA THR A 331 14.79 1.69 -0.72
C THR A 331 15.85 1.08 0.19
N THR A 332 16.75 0.25 -0.38
CA THR A 332 17.87 -0.36 0.35
C THR A 332 19.02 -0.66 -0.64
N PRO A 333 20.25 -0.17 -0.38
CA PRO A 333 20.60 0.80 0.66
C PRO A 333 20.12 2.21 0.30
N SER A 334 19.66 2.97 1.29
CA SER A 334 19.12 4.31 1.12
C SER A 334 19.51 5.21 2.30
N GLY A 335 19.23 6.50 2.20
CA GLY A 335 19.64 7.47 3.21
C GLY A 335 19.26 7.10 4.63
N GLY A 336 20.21 7.25 5.55
CA GLY A 336 20.07 6.87 6.96
C GLY A 336 20.38 5.41 7.27
N GLN A 337 20.76 4.60 6.29
CA GLN A 337 21.26 3.24 6.47
C GLN A 337 22.80 3.21 6.43
N MET A 338 23.37 2.11 6.91
CA MET A 338 24.80 1.88 6.95
C MET A 338 25.14 0.47 6.44
N LEU A 339 26.09 0.35 5.56
CA LEU A 339 26.70 -0.91 5.17
C LEU A 339 27.86 -1.20 6.13
N LEU A 340 27.78 -2.34 6.82
CA LEU A 340 28.76 -2.66 7.88
C LEU A 340 30.10 -3.17 7.32
N ASP A 341 30.04 -3.97 6.24
CA ASP A 341 31.19 -4.66 5.68
C ASP A 341 31.20 -4.56 4.15
N LYS A 342 32.41 -4.70 3.56
CA LYS A 342 32.56 -4.95 2.13
C LYS A 342 31.97 -6.29 1.76
N GLY A 343 31.41 -6.40 0.58
CA GLY A 343 30.88 -7.67 0.10
C GLY A 343 29.60 -7.55 -0.68
N PHE A 344 28.86 -8.63 -0.68
CA PHE A 344 27.63 -8.75 -1.46
C PHE A 344 26.47 -8.00 -0.79
N TYR A 345 25.78 -7.20 -1.59
CA TYR A 345 24.52 -6.53 -1.24
C TYR A 345 23.50 -6.69 -2.37
N ASN A 346 22.24 -6.83 -2.01
CA ASN A 346 21.16 -6.73 -2.97
C ASN A 346 20.56 -5.31 -2.90
N ILE A 347 20.73 -4.54 -3.98
CA ILE A 347 20.07 -3.23 -4.10
C ILE A 347 18.62 -3.48 -4.46
N THR A 348 17.68 -3.01 -3.64
CA THR A 348 16.24 -3.14 -3.89
C THR A 348 15.53 -1.78 -3.84
N GLY A 349 14.41 -1.70 -4.54
CA GLY A 349 13.60 -0.49 -4.55
C GLY A 349 12.20 -0.71 -5.12
N LEU A 350 11.50 0.39 -5.27
CA LEU A 350 10.14 0.43 -5.79
C LEU A 350 10.07 1.33 -7.03
N ALA A 351 9.24 0.93 -7.98
CA ALA A 351 8.94 1.70 -9.19
C ALA A 351 7.42 1.68 -9.45
N TRP A 352 6.91 2.73 -10.09
CA TRP A 352 5.49 2.88 -10.42
C TRP A 352 5.26 3.83 -11.58
N SER A 353 4.09 3.72 -12.22
CA SER A 353 3.61 4.69 -13.22
C SER A 353 2.09 4.73 -13.21
N GLY A 354 1.52 5.92 -13.24
CA GLY A 354 0.09 6.14 -13.42
C GLY A 354 -0.40 5.89 -14.86
N ARG A 355 0.53 5.71 -15.81
CA ARG A 355 0.22 5.45 -17.22
C ARG A 355 0.08 3.97 -17.54
N GLY A 356 0.48 3.07 -16.61
CA GLY A 356 0.41 1.64 -16.84
C GLY A 356 1.42 0.84 -16.04
N LYS A 357 2.00 -0.19 -16.67
CA LYS A 357 3.01 -1.07 -16.05
C LYS A 357 4.40 -0.45 -16.13
N VAL A 358 5.20 -0.71 -15.10
CA VAL A 358 6.64 -0.53 -15.18
C VAL A 358 7.22 -1.58 -16.13
N LYS A 359 7.93 -1.15 -17.16
CA LYS A 359 8.54 -2.03 -18.17
C LYS A 359 9.96 -2.41 -17.81
N ARG A 360 10.72 -1.47 -17.25
CA ARG A 360 12.14 -1.65 -16.92
C ARG A 360 12.55 -0.71 -15.80
N VAL A 361 13.49 -1.17 -14.99
CA VAL A 361 14.23 -0.32 -14.05
C VAL A 361 15.72 -0.57 -14.29
N ASP A 362 16.46 0.50 -14.47
CA ASP A 362 17.92 0.48 -14.50
C ASP A 362 18.47 1.05 -13.20
N VAL A 363 19.55 0.47 -12.70
CA VAL A 363 20.27 0.91 -11.50
C VAL A 363 21.70 1.31 -11.89
N SER A 364 22.15 2.42 -11.34
CA SER A 364 23.53 2.89 -11.39
C SER A 364 24.11 2.93 -9.99
N VAL A 365 25.40 2.66 -9.85
CA VAL A 365 26.16 2.79 -8.59
C VAL A 365 27.29 3.82 -8.74
N ASP A 366 27.36 4.53 -9.85
CA ASP A 366 28.40 5.48 -10.20
C ASP A 366 27.88 6.86 -10.61
N GLY A 367 26.68 7.22 -10.13
CA GLY A 367 26.06 8.52 -10.38
C GLY A 367 25.50 8.68 -11.80
N GLY A 368 25.03 7.60 -12.39
CA GLY A 368 24.37 7.61 -13.69
C GLY A 368 25.32 7.49 -14.89
N ARG A 369 26.60 7.23 -14.68
CA ARG A 369 27.56 7.02 -15.77
C ARG A 369 27.36 5.69 -16.47
N ASN A 370 27.09 4.64 -15.68
CA ASN A 370 26.76 3.31 -16.19
C ASN A 370 25.47 2.82 -15.55
N TRP A 371 24.64 2.14 -16.37
CA TRP A 371 23.34 1.62 -15.95
C TRP A 371 23.27 0.11 -16.23
N ARG A 372 22.73 -0.62 -15.25
CA ARG A 372 22.47 -2.05 -15.38
C ARG A 372 20.99 -2.30 -15.13
N THR A 373 20.36 -3.10 -15.96
CA THR A 373 18.94 -3.46 -15.80
C THR A 373 18.75 -4.35 -14.59
N ALA A 374 17.87 -3.94 -13.69
CA ALA A 374 17.45 -4.68 -12.51
C ALA A 374 16.39 -5.72 -12.85
N ARG A 375 16.28 -6.75 -12.03
CA ARG A 375 15.20 -7.73 -12.09
C ARG A 375 13.94 -7.11 -11.47
N LEU A 376 12.82 -7.19 -12.18
CA LEU A 376 11.51 -6.86 -11.63
C LEU A 376 10.92 -8.10 -10.95
N GLU A 377 10.40 -7.94 -9.74
CA GLU A 377 9.68 -8.99 -9.04
C GLU A 377 8.22 -9.02 -9.49
N GLY A 378 7.73 -10.21 -9.80
CA GLY A 378 6.33 -10.39 -10.15
C GLY A 378 5.39 -10.41 -8.91
N PRO A 379 4.12 -10.05 -9.09
CA PRO A 379 3.49 -9.62 -10.33
C PRO A 379 3.78 -8.16 -10.68
N VAL A 380 3.98 -7.85 -11.98
CA VAL A 380 4.05 -6.48 -12.49
C VAL A 380 2.66 -6.06 -12.99
N LEU A 381 1.99 -5.23 -12.21
CA LEU A 381 0.61 -4.80 -12.44
C LEU A 381 0.55 -3.35 -12.95
N SER A 382 -0.48 -3.04 -13.74
CA SER A 382 -0.75 -1.67 -14.21
C SER A 382 -1.15 -0.76 -13.05
N LYS A 383 -0.60 0.44 -12.99
CA LYS A 383 -0.91 1.45 -11.97
C LYS A 383 -0.74 0.90 -10.54
N CYS A 384 0.32 0.12 -10.35
CA CYS A 384 0.67 -0.55 -9.10
C CYS A 384 2.15 -0.35 -8.78
N LEU A 385 2.56 -0.59 -7.54
CA LEU A 385 3.98 -0.66 -7.23
C LEU A 385 4.60 -1.90 -7.88
N THR A 386 5.83 -1.77 -8.31
CA THR A 386 6.67 -2.86 -8.80
C THR A 386 7.96 -2.85 -7.99
N ARG A 387 8.30 -3.96 -7.38
CA ARG A 387 9.59 -4.11 -6.70
C ARG A 387 10.65 -4.53 -7.70
N PHE A 388 11.84 -3.96 -7.55
CA PHE A 388 13.01 -4.36 -8.31
C PHE A 388 14.19 -4.67 -7.40
N ASN A 389 15.12 -5.47 -7.89
CA ASN A 389 16.37 -5.76 -7.21
C ASN A 389 17.49 -6.06 -8.20
N ILE A 390 18.74 -5.82 -7.74
CA ILE A 390 19.95 -6.12 -8.49
C ILE A 390 21.09 -6.44 -7.53
N ASP A 391 21.85 -7.47 -7.87
CA ASP A 391 23.01 -7.88 -7.12
C ASP A 391 24.17 -6.91 -7.33
N TRP A 392 24.83 -6.55 -6.24
CA TRP A 392 25.98 -5.67 -6.24
C TRP A 392 27.02 -6.10 -5.21
N VAL A 393 28.29 -6.00 -5.56
CA VAL A 393 29.41 -6.20 -4.64
C VAL A 393 30.05 -4.87 -4.35
N TRP A 394 29.97 -4.45 -3.09
CA TRP A 394 30.61 -3.23 -2.63
C TRP A 394 32.07 -3.51 -2.27
N ASP A 395 33.01 -2.76 -2.86
CA ASP A 395 34.45 -2.88 -2.64
C ASP A 395 34.99 -1.97 -1.52
N GLY A 396 34.12 -1.21 -0.86
CA GLY A 396 34.45 -0.26 0.20
C GLY A 396 34.75 1.17 -0.32
N LYS A 397 34.61 1.42 -1.62
CA LYS A 397 34.77 2.76 -2.18
C LYS A 397 33.47 3.55 -2.17
N PRO A 398 33.56 4.90 -2.17
CA PRO A 398 32.40 5.74 -2.34
C PRO A 398 31.63 5.38 -3.61
N ALA A 399 30.30 5.39 -3.51
CA ALA A 399 29.40 5.11 -4.62
C ALA A 399 28.23 6.08 -4.62
N ILE A 400 27.62 6.31 -5.79
CA ILE A 400 26.35 7.04 -5.89
C ILE A 400 25.31 6.13 -6.53
N ILE A 401 24.33 5.73 -5.73
CA ILE A 401 23.32 4.76 -6.09
C ILE A 401 22.08 5.48 -6.58
N GLN A 402 21.58 5.08 -7.75
CA GLN A 402 20.39 5.65 -8.39
C GLN A 402 19.56 4.55 -9.03
N SER A 403 18.25 4.78 -9.18
CA SER A 403 17.38 3.99 -10.05
C SER A 403 16.66 4.88 -11.05
N ARG A 404 16.34 4.31 -12.22
CA ARG A 404 15.61 4.97 -13.29
C ARG A 404 14.59 4.01 -13.88
N ALA A 405 13.30 4.35 -13.77
CA ALA A 405 12.23 3.55 -14.32
C ALA A 405 11.85 3.97 -15.75
N THR A 406 11.37 2.99 -16.51
CA THR A 406 10.72 3.19 -17.81
C THR A 406 9.39 2.44 -17.78
N ASP A 407 8.29 3.08 -18.15
CA ASP A 407 6.97 2.44 -18.22
C ASP A 407 6.66 1.86 -19.60
N GLU A 408 5.51 1.22 -19.73
CA GLU A 408 5.09 0.58 -20.98
C GLU A 408 4.79 1.56 -22.12
N THR A 409 4.56 2.85 -21.81
CA THR A 409 4.40 3.89 -22.83
C THR A 409 5.73 4.35 -23.42
N GLY A 410 6.84 3.93 -22.81
CA GLY A 410 8.20 4.35 -23.18
C GLY A 410 8.68 5.61 -22.44
N TYR A 411 7.85 6.16 -21.53
CA TYR A 411 8.29 7.30 -20.71
C TYR A 411 9.40 6.86 -19.76
N VAL A 412 10.49 7.62 -19.75
CA VAL A 412 11.66 7.40 -18.91
C VAL A 412 11.70 8.44 -17.80
N GLN A 413 11.91 8.00 -16.57
CA GLN A 413 12.09 8.88 -15.41
C GLN A 413 13.22 9.87 -15.65
N PRO A 414 12.97 11.19 -15.52
CA PRO A 414 13.97 12.24 -15.83
C PRO A 414 15.01 12.41 -14.74
N THR A 415 16.14 12.97 -15.09
CA THR A 415 17.06 13.56 -14.11
C THR A 415 16.41 14.79 -13.47
N PHE A 416 16.96 15.25 -12.33
CA PHE A 416 16.47 16.45 -11.65
C PHE A 416 16.56 17.69 -12.57
N GLN A 417 17.63 17.83 -13.30
CA GLN A 417 17.81 18.93 -14.24
C GLN A 417 16.78 18.90 -15.38
N GLN A 418 16.54 17.72 -15.98
CA GLN A 418 15.53 17.55 -17.03
C GLN A 418 14.13 17.89 -16.52
N MET A 419 13.78 17.44 -15.32
CA MET A 419 12.49 17.73 -14.71
C MET A 419 12.32 19.25 -14.48
N ARG A 420 13.30 19.92 -13.93
CA ARG A 420 13.26 21.37 -13.70
C ARG A 420 13.16 22.18 -14.99
N ALA A 421 13.81 21.75 -16.06
CA ALA A 421 13.71 22.40 -17.37
C ALA A 421 12.27 22.40 -17.92
N VAL A 422 11.49 21.34 -17.62
CA VAL A 422 10.10 21.22 -18.07
C VAL A 422 9.11 21.88 -17.11
N ARG A 423 9.31 21.72 -15.79
CA ARG A 423 8.32 22.11 -14.76
C ARG A 423 8.67 23.41 -14.03
N GLY A 424 9.83 24.00 -14.31
CA GLY A 424 10.31 25.19 -13.60
C GLY A 424 10.92 24.86 -12.24
N THR A 425 11.09 25.89 -11.42
CA THR A 425 11.85 25.81 -10.16
C THR A 425 11.03 26.14 -8.92
N ARG A 426 9.75 26.45 -9.08
CA ARG A 426 8.85 26.89 -7.99
C ARG A 426 7.67 25.95 -7.74
N SER A 427 7.72 24.73 -8.24
CA SER A 427 6.74 23.71 -7.92
C SER A 427 7.05 23.04 -6.58
N ILE A 428 6.01 22.55 -5.90
CA ILE A 428 6.12 21.65 -4.75
C ILE A 428 5.46 20.30 -5.05
N TYR A 429 4.82 20.19 -6.20
CA TYR A 429 4.10 19.00 -6.61
C TYR A 429 4.88 18.23 -7.69
N HIS A 430 4.55 16.94 -7.79
CA HIS A 430 4.97 16.04 -8.84
C HIS A 430 6.49 16.05 -9.15
N ASN A 431 7.29 15.77 -8.16
CA ASN A 431 8.71 15.52 -8.37
C ASN A 431 8.91 14.03 -8.69
N ASN A 432 9.13 13.70 -9.96
CA ASN A 432 9.43 12.34 -10.43
C ASN A 432 10.90 12.17 -10.85
N SER A 433 11.80 13.06 -10.44
CA SER A 433 13.20 12.96 -10.78
C SER A 433 13.91 11.77 -10.13
N ILE A 434 15.04 11.39 -10.71
CA ILE A 434 15.93 10.36 -10.19
C ILE A 434 16.46 10.81 -8.82
N GLN A 435 16.26 9.96 -7.80
CA GLN A 435 16.82 10.11 -6.46
C GLN A 435 18.22 9.54 -6.40
N SER A 436 19.13 10.22 -5.69
CA SER A 436 20.51 9.79 -5.52
C SER A 436 20.84 9.56 -4.05
N TRP A 437 21.53 8.44 -3.80
CA TRP A 437 22.06 8.10 -2.48
C TRP A 437 23.57 7.97 -2.58
N ALA A 438 24.32 8.81 -1.84
CA ALA A 438 25.76 8.68 -1.75
C ALA A 438 26.14 7.73 -0.63
N LEU A 439 26.87 6.68 -0.97
CA LEU A 439 27.51 5.76 -0.02
C LEU A 439 28.96 6.28 0.21
N ARG A 440 29.30 6.47 1.46
CA ARG A 440 30.64 6.89 1.92
C ARG A 440 31.54 5.68 2.16
N GLU A 441 32.84 5.93 2.33
CA GLU A 441 33.84 4.87 2.63
C GLU A 441 33.58 4.16 3.97
N ASP A 442 32.99 4.85 4.94
CA ASP A 442 32.61 4.29 6.25
C ASP A 442 31.31 3.48 6.21
N GLY A 443 30.68 3.34 5.05
CA GLY A 443 29.42 2.64 4.85
C GLY A 443 28.15 3.46 5.08
N GLU A 444 28.27 4.72 5.52
CA GLU A 444 27.11 5.60 5.70
C GLU A 444 26.46 5.96 4.34
N VAL A 445 25.14 5.83 4.27
CA VAL A 445 24.36 6.23 3.09
C VAL A 445 23.64 7.54 3.38
N VAL A 446 23.88 8.54 2.55
CA VAL A 446 23.29 9.88 2.70
C VAL A 446 22.51 10.31 1.47
N ASN A 447 21.50 11.16 1.68
CA ASN A 447 20.77 11.80 0.60
C ASN A 447 21.63 12.85 -0.07
N VAL A 448 21.71 12.82 -1.40
CA VAL A 448 22.41 13.82 -2.21
C VAL A 448 21.60 14.18 -3.44
N GLN A 449 21.79 15.39 -3.92
CA GLN A 449 21.21 15.87 -5.17
C GLN A 449 22.33 16.07 -6.19
N LEU A 450 22.24 15.40 -7.32
CA LEU A 450 23.12 15.63 -8.45
C LEU A 450 22.57 16.75 -9.33
N ALA A 451 23.47 17.63 -9.77
CA ALA A 451 23.14 18.77 -10.63
C ALA A 451 22.66 18.32 -12.04
#